data_a75adf14c4219d4a4d954134e1de429b
#
_entry.id   a75adf14c4219d4a4d954134e1de429b
#
_cell.length_a   1.000
_cell.length_b   1.000
_cell.length_c   1.000
_cell.angle_alpha   90.00
_cell.angle_beta   90.00
_cell.angle_gamma   90.00
#
_symmetry.space_group_name_H-M   'P 1'
#
loop_
_entity.id
_entity.type
_entity.pdbx_description
1 polymer ?
#
loop_
_entity_poly.entity_id
_entity_poly.type
_entity_poly.pdbx_seq_one_letter_code
_entity_poly.pdbx_strand_id
1 'polypeptide(L)'
;AIRDQAGKYLHTCFMVQMYEPYIALAKELNELVSSKFPMKTMFVNSGAEAVENAVKIAKYFTKRPGILCFENAFHGRTAMTMSLTSKVKNYKFGFWPFMPEVYRAPYAYCYRCSYGLKYPSCGVYCADFISEKFFDLYAAAESIAAIIVEPVQGEGGFIVPPQEYLGKLQKICREHGIVLIVDEIQTGFARTGKMFAYEHSGVEPDIVVTAKSLAAGMPLAAVTGKAAVMDAVENAGIGGTFGGNPVCCRAGLAVLKILKEKKLVERSNAIGKKVMEKFRSFYKKYPYVGDVRGLGAMNAMEIVVDQKNPKPNGDLAKAIVKRCYEKGLIMLTAGSFGNVIRHLVPLVVTDEQLEKGLQILDEAMAEQVE
;
A
#
# COMPACT_ATOMS: atom_id res chain seq x y z
N ALA A 1 15.94 -2.78 -21.85
CA ALA A 1 14.55 -2.41 -22.12
C ALA A 1 14.39 -0.89 -22.26
N ILE A 2 14.78 -0.10 -21.26
CA ILE A 2 14.66 1.39 -21.29
C ILE A 2 15.42 1.97 -22.47
N ARG A 3 16.72 1.63 -22.62
CA ARG A 3 17.59 2.13 -23.69
C ARG A 3 17.04 1.77 -25.07
N ASP A 4 16.60 0.52 -25.23
CA ASP A 4 16.10 0.02 -26.50
C ASP A 4 14.81 0.73 -26.92
N GLN A 5 13.89 0.98 -25.96
CA GLN A 5 12.66 1.69 -26.25
C GLN A 5 12.90 3.18 -26.52
N ALA A 6 13.81 3.82 -25.76
CA ALA A 6 14.17 5.23 -25.97
C ALA A 6 14.77 5.48 -27.35
N GLY A 7 15.47 4.48 -27.92
CA GLY A 7 15.99 4.53 -29.29
C GLY A 7 14.93 4.37 -30.40
N LYS A 8 13.70 3.94 -30.07
CA LYS A 8 12.62 3.74 -31.05
C LYS A 8 11.68 4.95 -31.10
N TYR A 9 10.96 5.21 -30.00
CA TYR A 9 10.07 6.36 -29.84
C TYR A 9 9.78 6.59 -28.37
N LEU A 10 9.52 7.86 -28.01
CA LEU A 10 9.29 8.28 -26.63
C LEU A 10 7.82 8.58 -26.33
N HIS A 11 7.06 9.08 -27.31
CA HIS A 11 5.71 9.55 -27.08
C HIS A 11 4.92 9.72 -28.39
N THR A 12 3.65 9.29 -28.35
CA THR A 12 2.64 9.57 -29.38
C THR A 12 1.29 9.96 -28.79
N CYS A 13 1.18 10.04 -27.46
CA CYS A 13 -0.05 10.13 -26.68
C CYS A 13 -0.99 8.92 -26.95
N PHE A 14 -1.04 7.94 -26.05
CA PHE A 14 -1.80 6.70 -26.24
C PHE A 14 -3.28 6.93 -26.59
N MET A 15 -3.88 7.99 -26.03
CA MET A 15 -5.27 8.36 -26.35
C MET A 15 -5.50 8.80 -27.80
N VAL A 16 -4.43 9.20 -28.51
CA VAL A 16 -4.47 9.61 -29.92
C VAL A 16 -4.02 8.46 -30.82
N GLN A 17 -2.91 7.81 -30.48
CA GLN A 17 -2.34 6.71 -31.24
C GLN A 17 -1.84 5.61 -30.31
N MET A 18 -2.48 4.47 -30.36
CA MET A 18 -2.11 3.28 -29.58
C MET A 18 -0.72 2.74 -29.96
N TYR A 19 -0.01 2.19 -28.98
CA TYR A 19 1.28 1.54 -29.16
C TYR A 19 1.43 0.28 -28.31
N GLU A 20 2.24 -0.63 -28.81
CA GLU A 20 2.39 -2.00 -28.30
C GLU A 20 2.84 -2.08 -26.84
N PRO A 21 3.84 -1.29 -26.32
CA PRO A 21 4.26 -1.43 -24.94
C PRO A 21 3.15 -1.21 -23.90
N TYR A 22 2.22 -0.26 -24.18
CA TYR A 22 1.07 -0.01 -23.32
C TYR A 22 0.12 -1.21 -23.30
N ILE A 23 -0.25 -1.69 -24.49
CA ILE A 23 -1.18 -2.82 -24.66
C ILE A 23 -0.61 -4.09 -24.02
N ALA A 24 0.67 -4.39 -24.26
CA ALA A 24 1.35 -5.55 -23.70
C ALA A 24 1.37 -5.52 -22.17
N LEU A 25 1.72 -4.38 -21.57
CA LEU A 25 1.76 -4.26 -20.11
C LEU A 25 0.34 -4.32 -19.51
N ALA A 26 -0.66 -3.69 -20.15
CA ALA A 26 -2.04 -3.76 -19.71
C ALA A 26 -2.57 -5.21 -19.70
N LYS A 27 -2.23 -5.99 -20.75
CA LYS A 27 -2.58 -7.40 -20.83
C LYS A 27 -1.95 -8.19 -19.68
N GLU A 28 -0.65 -8.05 -19.44
CA GLU A 28 0.06 -8.71 -18.34
C GLU A 28 -0.58 -8.36 -16.97
N LEU A 29 -0.91 -7.08 -16.73
CA LEU A 29 -1.55 -6.69 -15.47
C LEU A 29 -2.97 -7.23 -15.33
N ASN A 30 -3.75 -7.27 -16.40
CA ASN A 30 -5.10 -7.88 -16.38
C ASN A 30 -5.04 -9.36 -16.01
N GLU A 31 -4.02 -10.08 -16.48
CA GLU A 31 -3.80 -11.49 -16.16
C GLU A 31 -3.30 -11.67 -14.72
N LEU A 32 -2.42 -10.79 -14.24
CA LEU A 32 -1.85 -10.83 -12.89
C LEU A 32 -2.86 -10.48 -11.81
N VAL A 33 -3.71 -9.47 -12.05
CA VAL A 33 -4.84 -9.12 -11.16
C VAL A 33 -5.97 -10.11 -11.40
N SER A 34 -5.67 -11.39 -11.22
CA SER A 34 -6.58 -12.49 -11.50
C SER A 34 -7.92 -12.31 -10.82
N SER A 35 -8.98 -12.34 -11.60
CA SER A 35 -10.36 -12.35 -11.13
C SER A 35 -11.21 -13.26 -12.02
N LYS A 36 -12.40 -13.63 -11.53
CA LYS A 36 -13.40 -14.33 -12.34
C LYS A 36 -14.06 -13.46 -13.41
N PHE A 37 -13.69 -12.17 -13.45
CA PHE A 37 -14.26 -11.17 -14.33
C PHE A 37 -13.22 -10.65 -15.32
N PRO A 38 -13.62 -10.21 -16.52
CA PRO A 38 -12.74 -9.48 -17.41
C PRO A 38 -12.19 -8.22 -16.73
N MET A 39 -10.88 -8.00 -16.85
CA MET A 39 -10.20 -6.84 -16.28
C MET A 39 -9.77 -5.87 -17.37
N LYS A 40 -9.67 -4.59 -17.04
CA LYS A 40 -9.09 -3.53 -17.87
C LYS A 40 -8.11 -2.69 -17.07
N THR A 41 -7.04 -2.25 -17.73
CA THR A 41 -6.00 -1.42 -17.12
C THR A 41 -5.84 -0.11 -17.88
N MET A 42 -5.78 0.99 -17.13
CA MET A 42 -5.28 2.28 -17.61
C MET A 42 -3.99 2.66 -16.87
N PHE A 43 -3.09 3.38 -17.56
CA PHE A 43 -1.85 3.87 -16.97
C PHE A 43 -1.88 5.38 -16.76
N VAL A 44 -1.21 5.79 -15.68
CA VAL A 44 -0.92 7.18 -15.29
C VAL A 44 0.53 7.27 -14.80
N ASN A 45 0.99 8.43 -14.30
CA ASN A 45 2.40 8.65 -14.03
C ASN A 45 2.78 8.46 -12.56
N SER A 46 1.82 8.52 -11.64
CA SER A 46 2.06 8.43 -10.19
C SER A 46 0.95 7.68 -9.47
N GLY A 47 1.28 7.15 -8.27
CA GLY A 47 0.28 6.51 -7.42
C GLY A 47 -0.86 7.46 -7.02
N ALA A 48 -0.57 8.74 -6.79
CA ALA A 48 -1.61 9.74 -6.52
C ALA A 48 -2.59 9.86 -7.70
N GLU A 49 -2.10 9.96 -8.92
CA GLU A 49 -2.96 9.96 -10.11
C GLU A 49 -3.77 8.67 -10.25
N ALA A 50 -3.19 7.52 -9.92
CA ALA A 50 -3.92 6.24 -9.95
C ALA A 50 -5.08 6.23 -8.95
N VAL A 51 -4.86 6.70 -7.72
CA VAL A 51 -5.92 6.81 -6.71
C VAL A 51 -6.98 7.83 -7.11
N GLU A 52 -6.58 9.01 -7.62
CA GLU A 52 -7.53 10.03 -8.14
C GLU A 52 -8.45 9.43 -9.21
N ASN A 53 -7.89 8.68 -10.17
CA ASN A 53 -8.67 8.06 -11.23
C ASN A 53 -9.52 6.89 -10.71
N ALA A 54 -9.03 6.06 -9.80
CA ALA A 54 -9.83 5.00 -9.19
C ALA A 54 -11.07 5.56 -8.47
N VAL A 55 -10.90 6.66 -7.72
CA VAL A 55 -12.00 7.38 -7.06
C VAL A 55 -12.98 7.96 -8.09
N LYS A 56 -12.49 8.60 -9.15
CA LYS A 56 -13.32 9.13 -10.23
C LYS A 56 -14.17 8.03 -10.89
N ILE A 57 -13.54 6.89 -11.21
CA ILE A 57 -14.20 5.73 -11.82
C ILE A 57 -15.29 5.20 -10.89
N ALA A 58 -14.98 4.99 -9.60
CA ALA A 58 -15.94 4.48 -8.63
C ALA A 58 -17.15 5.42 -8.46
N LYS A 59 -16.91 6.74 -8.33
CA LYS A 59 -17.98 7.75 -8.25
C LYS A 59 -18.85 7.76 -9.52
N TYR A 60 -18.20 7.68 -10.67
CA TYR A 60 -18.94 7.69 -11.94
C TYR A 60 -19.78 6.42 -12.13
N PHE A 61 -19.22 5.26 -11.79
CA PHE A 61 -19.91 3.97 -11.86
C PHE A 61 -21.13 3.91 -10.93
N THR A 62 -20.94 4.28 -9.66
CA THR A 62 -21.99 4.16 -8.63
C THR A 62 -22.96 5.34 -8.61
N LYS A 63 -22.61 6.47 -9.21
CA LYS A 63 -23.32 7.77 -9.11
C LYS A 63 -23.44 8.28 -7.67
N ARG A 64 -22.49 7.92 -6.81
CA ARG A 64 -22.44 8.27 -5.39
C ARG A 64 -21.25 9.19 -5.09
N PRO A 65 -21.34 10.15 -4.14
CA PRO A 65 -20.27 11.11 -3.86
C PRO A 65 -19.23 10.63 -2.83
N GLY A 66 -19.59 9.75 -1.90
CA GLY A 66 -18.83 9.45 -0.70
C GLY A 66 -17.69 8.44 -0.93
N ILE A 67 -16.56 8.64 -0.25
CA ILE A 67 -15.44 7.69 -0.18
C ILE A 67 -15.12 7.41 1.27
N LEU A 68 -15.12 6.13 1.65
CA LEU A 68 -14.66 5.67 2.95
C LEU A 68 -13.19 5.25 2.87
N CYS A 69 -12.36 5.83 3.71
CA CYS A 69 -10.96 5.44 3.90
C CYS A 69 -10.67 5.14 5.38
N PHE A 70 -9.42 4.87 5.73
CA PHE A 70 -9.09 4.42 7.08
C PHE A 70 -8.08 5.32 7.80
N GLU A 71 -8.09 5.26 9.14
CA GLU A 71 -7.03 5.81 9.97
C GLU A 71 -5.67 5.24 9.56
N ASN A 72 -4.61 6.01 9.75
CA ASN A 72 -3.23 5.70 9.37
C ASN A 72 -2.96 5.51 7.86
N ALA A 73 -3.97 5.60 6.99
CA ALA A 73 -3.81 5.43 5.55
C ALA A 73 -2.95 6.52 4.90
N PHE A 74 -2.28 6.15 3.81
CA PHE A 74 -1.58 7.07 2.92
C PHE A 74 -1.87 6.74 1.46
N HIS A 75 -2.60 7.63 0.79
CA HIS A 75 -3.01 7.44 -0.61
C HIS A 75 -2.42 8.48 -1.58
N GLY A 76 -1.64 9.43 -1.08
CA GLY A 76 -0.99 10.46 -1.90
C GLY A 76 -1.09 11.87 -1.32
N ARG A 77 -0.71 12.88 -2.14
CA ARG A 77 -0.56 14.29 -1.75
C ARG A 77 -1.26 15.26 -2.71
N THR A 78 -2.09 14.79 -3.64
CA THR A 78 -2.98 15.62 -4.46
C THR A 78 -4.29 15.87 -3.72
N ALA A 79 -5.17 16.70 -4.22
CA ALA A 79 -6.34 17.17 -3.45
C ALA A 79 -7.20 16.05 -2.87
N MET A 80 -7.64 15.09 -3.69
CA MET A 80 -8.42 13.94 -3.21
C MET A 80 -7.55 12.98 -2.39
N THR A 81 -6.38 12.61 -2.88
CA THR A 81 -5.52 11.64 -2.19
C THR A 81 -5.00 12.15 -0.85
N MET A 82 -4.73 13.46 -0.71
CA MET A 82 -4.41 14.10 0.56
C MET A 82 -5.60 14.08 1.52
N SER A 83 -6.82 14.25 1.00
CA SER A 83 -8.04 14.15 1.81
C SER A 83 -8.24 12.75 2.36
N LEU A 84 -7.90 11.70 1.57
CA LEU A 84 -7.92 10.29 1.98
C LEU A 84 -6.76 9.93 2.92
N THR A 85 -5.60 10.61 2.80
CA THR A 85 -4.42 10.38 3.64
C THR A 85 -4.68 10.80 5.08
N SER A 86 -4.11 10.07 6.05
CA SER A 86 -4.25 10.34 7.49
C SER A 86 -3.22 11.37 8.00
N LYS A 87 -2.33 11.11 8.84
CA LYS A 87 -1.16 11.85 9.41
C LYS A 87 -1.15 13.38 9.13
N VAL A 88 -1.98 14.12 9.90
CA VAL A 88 -2.28 15.53 9.62
C VAL A 88 -1.06 16.44 9.58
N LYS A 89 -0.22 16.46 10.63
CA LYS A 89 0.93 17.39 10.72
C LYS A 89 1.91 17.28 9.56
N ASN A 90 2.09 16.08 9.01
CA ASN A 90 3.10 15.84 7.98
C ASN A 90 2.58 16.04 6.55
N TYR A 91 1.28 15.80 6.31
CA TYR A 91 0.76 15.71 4.94
C TYR A 91 -0.41 16.66 4.65
N LYS A 92 -1.10 17.18 5.68
CA LYS A 92 -2.37 17.90 5.51
C LYS A 92 -2.37 19.32 6.11
N PHE A 93 -1.59 19.55 7.15
CA PHE A 93 -1.59 20.83 7.85
C PHE A 93 -1.18 21.98 6.93
N GLY A 94 -2.00 23.02 6.82
CA GLY A 94 -1.78 24.18 5.98
C GLY A 94 -2.32 24.07 4.54
N PHE A 95 -2.91 22.91 4.13
CA PHE A 95 -3.35 22.67 2.75
C PHE A 95 -4.87 22.56 2.58
N TRP A 96 -5.63 22.99 3.57
CA TRP A 96 -7.10 23.03 3.48
C TRP A 96 -7.59 24.10 2.50
N PRO A 97 -8.85 24.05 1.97
CA PRO A 97 -9.88 23.06 2.30
C PRO A 97 -9.61 21.68 1.66
N PHE A 98 -10.07 20.60 2.33
CA PHE A 98 -10.00 19.25 1.80
C PHE A 98 -11.23 18.94 0.94
N MET A 99 -11.15 17.86 0.14
CA MET A 99 -12.27 17.40 -0.67
C MET A 99 -13.43 16.94 0.24
N PRO A 100 -14.68 17.34 -0.11
CA PRO A 100 -15.87 16.89 0.63
C PRO A 100 -16.13 15.39 0.41
N GLU A 101 -17.06 14.86 1.22
CA GLU A 101 -17.54 13.48 1.13
C GLU A 101 -16.42 12.44 1.27
N VAL A 102 -15.42 12.74 2.09
CA VAL A 102 -14.38 11.81 2.51
C VAL A 102 -14.58 11.45 3.98
N TYR A 103 -14.92 10.19 4.20
CA TYR A 103 -15.21 9.63 5.50
C TYR A 103 -14.07 8.73 5.95
N ARG A 104 -13.87 8.62 7.28
CA ARG A 104 -12.74 7.84 7.82
C ARG A 104 -13.22 6.95 8.96
N ALA A 105 -12.88 5.65 8.85
CA ALA A 105 -13.10 4.66 9.91
C ALA A 105 -11.76 4.19 10.50
N PRO A 106 -11.74 3.65 11.72
CA PRO A 106 -10.59 2.96 12.27
C PRO A 106 -10.15 1.77 11.40
N TYR A 107 -8.83 1.60 11.27
CA TYR A 107 -8.23 0.43 10.62
C TYR A 107 -8.00 -0.70 11.62
N ALA A 108 -7.86 -1.94 11.14
CA ALA A 108 -7.57 -3.11 11.98
C ALA A 108 -6.12 -3.11 12.50
N TYR A 109 -5.79 -2.16 13.38
CA TYR A 109 -4.49 -2.06 14.04
C TYR A 109 -4.54 -2.72 15.42
N CYS A 110 -4.39 -4.05 15.47
CA CYS A 110 -4.62 -4.82 16.70
C CYS A 110 -3.71 -4.44 17.87
N TYR A 111 -2.44 -4.05 17.60
CA TYR A 111 -1.52 -3.60 18.64
C TYR A 111 -1.95 -2.26 19.28
N ARG A 112 -2.62 -1.38 18.51
CA ARG A 112 -3.18 -0.09 18.97
C ARG A 112 -4.63 0.04 18.55
N CYS A 113 -5.47 -0.90 19.02
CA CYS A 113 -6.87 -0.95 18.64
C CYS A 113 -7.62 0.32 19.08
N SER A 114 -8.23 1.04 18.13
CA SER A 114 -9.00 2.26 18.39
C SER A 114 -10.24 2.03 19.28
N TYR A 115 -10.68 0.78 19.38
CA TYR A 115 -11.80 0.37 20.24
C TYR A 115 -11.37 -0.22 21.59
N GLY A 116 -10.07 -0.34 21.85
CA GLY A 116 -9.55 -0.97 23.07
C GLY A 116 -9.80 -2.48 23.16
N LEU A 117 -10.20 -3.12 22.07
CA LEU A 117 -10.52 -4.54 22.00
C LEU A 117 -9.28 -5.38 21.70
N LYS A 118 -9.36 -6.70 21.94
CA LYS A 118 -8.27 -7.65 21.69
C LYS A 118 -8.66 -8.66 20.63
N TYR A 119 -7.79 -8.83 19.61
CA TYR A 119 -7.91 -9.92 18.65
C TYR A 119 -7.37 -11.22 19.25
N PRO A 120 -7.98 -12.41 18.98
CA PRO A 120 -9.12 -12.64 18.06
C PRO A 120 -10.50 -12.46 18.69
N SER A 121 -10.61 -12.26 20.02
CA SER A 121 -11.91 -12.24 20.73
C SER A 121 -12.88 -11.13 20.27
N CYS A 122 -12.35 -10.04 19.68
CA CYS A 122 -13.17 -8.96 19.12
C CYS A 122 -13.85 -9.32 17.78
N GLY A 123 -13.54 -10.48 17.18
CA GLY A 123 -14.09 -10.88 15.89
C GLY A 123 -13.83 -9.92 14.74
N VAL A 124 -12.77 -9.05 14.83
CA VAL A 124 -12.48 -7.97 13.85
C VAL A 124 -13.61 -6.91 13.81
N TYR A 125 -14.11 -6.52 14.98
CA TYR A 125 -15.18 -5.53 15.14
C TYR A 125 -14.94 -4.21 14.36
N CYS A 126 -13.69 -3.81 14.13
CA CYS A 126 -13.36 -2.63 13.33
C CYS A 126 -13.88 -2.69 11.88
N ALA A 127 -14.11 -3.88 11.32
CA ALA A 127 -14.82 -4.01 10.05
C ALA A 127 -16.34 -3.99 10.25
N ASP A 128 -16.86 -4.74 11.24
CA ASP A 128 -18.31 -4.81 11.50
C ASP A 128 -18.90 -3.45 11.90
N PHE A 129 -18.14 -2.60 12.57
CA PHE A 129 -18.51 -1.22 12.89
C PHE A 129 -19.04 -0.44 11.68
N ILE A 130 -18.52 -0.75 10.46
CA ILE A 130 -18.94 -0.04 9.24
C ILE A 130 -20.42 -0.32 8.96
N SER A 131 -20.84 -1.58 8.99
CA SER A 131 -22.25 -1.95 8.74
C SER A 131 -23.15 -1.75 9.95
N GLU A 132 -22.62 -1.91 11.18
CA GLU A 132 -23.44 -1.86 12.40
C GLU A 132 -23.70 -0.43 12.89
N LYS A 133 -22.79 0.52 12.58
CA LYS A 133 -22.91 1.88 13.15
C LYS A 133 -22.55 2.99 12.18
N PHE A 134 -21.51 2.78 11.33
CA PHE A 134 -21.00 3.86 10.49
C PHE A 134 -22.07 4.34 9.50
N PHE A 135 -22.78 3.43 8.87
CA PHE A 135 -23.80 3.77 7.87
C PHE A 135 -25.02 4.47 8.48
N ASP A 136 -25.31 4.25 9.75
CA ASP A 136 -26.41 4.93 10.43
C ASP A 136 -26.01 6.30 11.01
N LEU A 137 -24.74 6.49 11.41
CA LEU A 137 -24.31 7.64 12.17
C LEU A 137 -23.51 8.69 11.39
N TYR A 138 -22.83 8.29 10.32
CA TYR A 138 -21.87 9.17 9.63
C TYR A 138 -22.19 9.39 8.16
N ALA A 139 -22.58 8.37 7.41
CA ALA A 139 -22.94 8.48 6.00
C ALA A 139 -23.74 7.24 5.56
N ALA A 140 -24.91 7.46 4.96
CA ALA A 140 -25.71 6.36 4.43
C ALA A 140 -24.93 5.51 3.42
N ALA A 141 -25.09 4.19 3.45
CA ALA A 141 -24.38 3.27 2.57
C ALA A 141 -24.61 3.63 1.07
N GLU A 142 -25.83 4.09 0.74
CA GLU A 142 -26.23 4.51 -0.60
C GLU A 142 -25.50 5.79 -1.08
N SER A 143 -24.86 6.53 -0.18
CA SER A 143 -24.04 7.69 -0.54
C SER A 143 -22.56 7.34 -0.76
N ILE A 144 -22.11 6.15 -0.34
CA ILE A 144 -20.72 5.71 -0.45
C ILE A 144 -20.48 5.05 -1.81
N ALA A 145 -19.59 5.67 -2.61
CA ALA A 145 -19.15 5.15 -3.91
C ALA A 145 -18.14 4.02 -3.75
N ALA A 146 -17.17 4.19 -2.85
CA ALA A 146 -16.09 3.23 -2.67
C ALA A 146 -15.57 3.19 -1.23
N ILE A 147 -15.06 2.03 -0.86
CA ILE A 147 -14.11 1.85 0.23
C ILE A 147 -12.72 1.69 -0.37
N ILE A 148 -11.76 2.55 0.03
CA ILE A 148 -10.36 2.43 -0.36
C ILE A 148 -9.51 1.97 0.82
N VAL A 149 -8.69 0.92 0.60
CA VAL A 149 -7.91 0.29 1.67
C VAL A 149 -6.53 -0.15 1.18
N GLU A 150 -5.50 0.09 1.98
CA GLU A 150 -4.20 -0.57 1.84
C GLU A 150 -4.29 -1.95 2.51
N PRO A 151 -3.98 -3.08 1.84
CA PRO A 151 -4.05 -4.41 2.46
C PRO A 151 -3.02 -4.60 3.59
N VAL A 152 -1.90 -3.90 3.52
CA VAL A 152 -0.97 -3.61 4.63
C VAL A 152 -0.67 -2.12 4.56
N GLN A 153 -0.97 -1.38 5.62
CA GLN A 153 -0.75 0.07 5.61
C GLN A 153 0.74 0.40 5.64
N GLY A 154 1.21 1.09 4.58
CA GLY A 154 2.62 1.42 4.40
C GLY A 154 3.11 2.51 5.35
N GLU A 155 2.79 3.76 5.05
CA GLU A 155 3.20 4.94 5.84
C GLU A 155 2.59 4.96 7.25
N GLY A 156 1.48 4.27 7.45
CA GLY A 156 0.86 4.04 8.76
C GLY A 156 1.72 3.22 9.72
N GLY A 157 2.73 2.51 9.22
CA GLY A 157 3.68 1.75 10.03
C GLY A 157 3.71 0.26 9.76
N PHE A 158 3.55 -0.16 8.52
CA PHE A 158 3.48 -1.57 8.09
C PHE A 158 2.47 -2.37 8.92
N ILE A 159 1.26 -1.78 9.07
CA ILE A 159 0.19 -2.36 9.86
C ILE A 159 -0.41 -3.52 9.07
N VAL A 160 -0.24 -4.74 9.59
CA VAL A 160 -0.81 -5.96 9.03
C VAL A 160 -2.14 -6.24 9.74
N PRO A 161 -3.27 -6.21 9.03
CA PRO A 161 -4.56 -6.51 9.63
C PRO A 161 -4.74 -8.03 9.82
N PRO A 162 -5.70 -8.46 10.65
CA PRO A 162 -6.15 -9.86 10.66
C PRO A 162 -6.57 -10.33 9.27
N GLN A 163 -6.37 -11.60 8.97
CA GLN A 163 -6.61 -12.17 7.64
C GLN A 163 -8.05 -11.98 7.17
N GLU A 164 -9.01 -12.00 8.08
CA GLU A 164 -10.44 -11.89 7.83
C GLU A 164 -10.89 -10.46 7.49
N TYR A 165 -10.06 -9.43 7.80
CA TYR A 165 -10.44 -8.04 7.73
C TYR A 165 -10.90 -7.62 6.33
N LEU A 166 -10.06 -7.86 5.31
CA LEU A 166 -10.41 -7.51 3.93
C LEU A 166 -11.62 -8.31 3.42
N GLY A 167 -11.77 -9.55 3.85
CA GLY A 167 -12.94 -10.38 3.52
C GLY A 167 -14.24 -9.77 4.04
N LYS A 168 -14.25 -9.24 5.27
CA LYS A 168 -15.39 -8.52 5.83
C LYS A 168 -15.68 -7.22 5.06
N LEU A 169 -14.64 -6.43 4.72
CA LEU A 169 -14.82 -5.23 3.90
C LEU A 169 -15.42 -5.56 2.52
N GLN A 170 -14.94 -6.62 1.88
CA GLN A 170 -15.48 -7.06 0.59
C GLN A 170 -16.95 -7.47 0.70
N LYS A 171 -17.33 -8.17 1.79
CA LYS A 171 -18.72 -8.55 2.04
C LYS A 171 -19.61 -7.30 2.14
N ILE A 172 -19.22 -6.33 2.96
CA ILE A 172 -19.92 -5.05 3.12
C ILE A 172 -20.05 -4.33 1.77
N CYS A 173 -18.97 -4.25 0.99
CA CYS A 173 -19.00 -3.64 -0.33
C CYS A 173 -20.03 -4.31 -1.26
N ARG A 174 -20.05 -5.64 -1.30
CA ARG A 174 -21.00 -6.41 -2.12
C ARG A 174 -22.46 -6.21 -1.70
N GLU A 175 -22.73 -6.23 -0.41
CA GLU A 175 -24.07 -6.06 0.16
C GLU A 175 -24.68 -4.69 -0.16
N HIS A 176 -23.84 -3.64 -0.23
CA HIS A 176 -24.31 -2.27 -0.44
C HIS A 176 -24.01 -1.70 -1.83
N GLY A 177 -23.45 -2.50 -2.75
CA GLY A 177 -23.07 -2.02 -4.10
C GLY A 177 -21.98 -0.94 -4.05
N ILE A 178 -21.06 -1.04 -3.13
CA ILE A 178 -19.91 -0.15 -2.93
C ILE A 178 -18.69 -0.74 -3.66
N VAL A 179 -17.89 0.07 -4.36
CA VAL A 179 -16.69 -0.37 -5.05
C VAL A 179 -15.55 -0.59 -4.04
N LEU A 180 -14.94 -1.77 -4.03
CA LEU A 180 -13.75 -2.04 -3.23
C LEU A 180 -12.49 -1.69 -4.03
N ILE A 181 -11.80 -0.62 -3.60
CA ILE A 181 -10.51 -0.20 -4.15
C ILE A 181 -9.41 -0.67 -3.22
N VAL A 182 -8.48 -1.52 -3.73
CA VAL A 182 -7.33 -1.96 -2.98
C VAL A 182 -6.08 -1.20 -3.46
N ASP A 183 -5.43 -0.49 -2.53
CA ASP A 183 -4.22 0.26 -2.80
C ASP A 183 -2.98 -0.62 -2.59
N GLU A 184 -2.46 -1.15 -3.68
CA GLU A 184 -1.26 -1.99 -3.76
C GLU A 184 -0.01 -1.20 -4.16
N ILE A 185 -0.05 0.13 -4.09
CA ILE A 185 1.07 0.99 -4.52
C ILE A 185 2.37 0.64 -3.79
N GLN A 186 2.29 0.30 -2.50
CA GLN A 186 3.48 -0.07 -1.72
C GLN A 186 3.62 -1.57 -1.50
N THR A 187 2.52 -2.31 -1.49
CA THR A 187 2.46 -3.72 -1.11
C THR A 187 2.60 -4.69 -2.27
N GLY A 188 2.29 -4.23 -3.49
CA GLY A 188 2.29 -5.06 -4.70
C GLY A 188 3.68 -5.51 -5.18
N PHE A 189 3.65 -6.34 -6.21
CA PHE A 189 4.83 -6.86 -6.91
C PHE A 189 5.80 -7.61 -6.00
N ALA A 190 5.31 -8.67 -5.40
CA ALA A 190 6.02 -9.61 -4.53
C ALA A 190 6.45 -9.06 -3.15
N ARG A 191 6.21 -7.78 -2.84
CA ARG A 191 6.71 -7.14 -1.62
C ARG A 191 6.31 -7.87 -0.34
N THR A 192 5.09 -8.39 -0.27
CA THR A 192 4.54 -9.08 0.91
C THR A 192 4.63 -10.61 0.82
N GLY A 193 5.36 -11.16 -0.16
CA GLY A 193 5.48 -12.62 -0.34
C GLY A 193 4.33 -13.26 -1.12
N LYS A 194 3.48 -12.45 -1.73
CA LYS A 194 2.50 -12.76 -2.78
C LYS A 194 2.66 -11.74 -3.89
N MET A 195 2.11 -11.97 -5.08
CA MET A 195 2.17 -10.97 -6.16
C MET A 195 1.49 -9.68 -5.71
N PHE A 196 0.31 -9.78 -5.10
CA PHE A 196 -0.41 -8.68 -4.45
C PHE A 196 -0.79 -9.06 -3.03
N ALA A 197 -0.80 -8.09 -2.12
CA ALA A 197 -1.04 -8.36 -0.70
C ALA A 197 -2.49 -8.78 -0.41
N TYR A 198 -3.48 -8.35 -1.19
CA TYR A 198 -4.87 -8.79 -1.03
C TYR A 198 -5.04 -10.32 -1.20
N GLU A 199 -4.11 -10.99 -1.91
CA GLU A 199 -4.13 -12.45 -2.08
C GLU A 199 -3.99 -13.19 -0.74
N HIS A 200 -3.38 -12.58 0.29
CA HIS A 200 -3.30 -13.18 1.62
C HIS A 200 -4.68 -13.38 2.26
N SER A 201 -5.64 -12.54 1.90
CA SER A 201 -7.02 -12.60 2.41
C SER A 201 -8.00 -13.27 1.45
N GLY A 202 -7.56 -13.67 0.26
CA GLY A 202 -8.39 -14.35 -0.73
C GLY A 202 -9.56 -13.50 -1.28
N VAL A 203 -9.44 -12.17 -1.23
CA VAL A 203 -10.47 -11.25 -1.74
C VAL A 203 -10.31 -10.99 -3.23
N GLU A 204 -11.41 -10.59 -3.88
CA GLU A 204 -11.46 -10.16 -5.29
C GLU A 204 -11.89 -8.69 -5.35
N PRO A 205 -10.96 -7.72 -5.32
CA PRO A 205 -11.29 -6.30 -5.37
C PRO A 205 -11.94 -5.90 -6.71
N ASP A 206 -12.66 -4.77 -6.72
CA ASP A 206 -13.24 -4.23 -7.94
C ASP A 206 -12.21 -3.41 -8.72
N ILE A 207 -11.32 -2.72 -7.99
CA ILE A 207 -10.21 -1.93 -8.55
C ILE A 207 -8.94 -2.18 -7.70
N VAL A 208 -7.82 -2.38 -8.37
CA VAL A 208 -6.47 -2.43 -7.78
C VAL A 208 -5.66 -1.27 -8.33
N VAL A 209 -5.06 -0.45 -7.46
CA VAL A 209 -4.13 0.60 -7.88
C VAL A 209 -2.69 0.19 -7.58
N THR A 210 -1.81 0.38 -8.56
CA THR A 210 -0.40 -0.01 -8.47
C THR A 210 0.53 1.10 -8.96
N ALA A 211 1.75 1.16 -8.41
CA ALA A 211 2.81 2.08 -8.81
C ALA A 211 4.17 1.58 -8.30
N LYS A 212 5.08 2.48 -7.91
CA LYS A 212 6.39 2.20 -7.29
C LYS A 212 7.13 1.03 -7.96
N SER A 213 7.02 -0.19 -7.41
CA SER A 213 7.69 -1.38 -7.92
C SER A 213 7.27 -1.77 -9.34
N LEU A 214 6.13 -1.30 -9.85
CA LEU A 214 5.63 -1.60 -11.20
C LEU A 214 6.68 -1.34 -12.29
N ALA A 215 7.44 -0.26 -12.19
CA ALA A 215 8.45 0.12 -13.20
C ALA A 215 9.83 0.44 -12.59
N ALA A 216 10.07 0.03 -11.33
CA ALA A 216 11.36 0.06 -10.63
C ALA A 216 12.10 1.40 -10.74
N GLY A 217 11.40 2.52 -10.53
CA GLY A 217 11.98 3.87 -10.54
C GLY A 217 11.52 4.74 -11.72
N MET A 218 10.93 4.17 -12.77
CA MET A 218 10.30 4.97 -13.82
C MET A 218 8.91 5.44 -13.38
N PRO A 219 8.47 6.68 -13.74
CA PRO A 219 7.17 7.22 -13.37
C PRO A 219 6.05 6.48 -14.12
N LEU A 220 5.45 5.50 -13.46
CA LEU A 220 4.36 4.69 -13.97
C LEU A 220 3.46 4.23 -12.82
N ALA A 221 2.17 4.34 -13.02
CA ALA A 221 1.15 3.77 -12.15
C ALA A 221 0.00 3.21 -12.99
N ALA A 222 -0.76 2.29 -12.42
CA ALA A 222 -1.88 1.67 -13.10
C ALA A 222 -3.12 1.62 -12.21
N VAL A 223 -4.27 1.73 -12.86
CA VAL A 223 -5.59 1.39 -12.32
C VAL A 223 -6.07 0.17 -13.09
N THR A 224 -6.15 -0.98 -12.42
CA THR A 224 -6.65 -2.22 -12.99
C THR A 224 -7.96 -2.58 -12.30
N GLY A 225 -9.04 -2.68 -13.03
CA GLY A 225 -10.37 -2.94 -12.46
C GLY A 225 -11.23 -3.83 -13.34
N LYS A 226 -12.34 -4.30 -12.75
CA LYS A 226 -13.35 -5.05 -13.49
C LYS A 226 -13.83 -4.25 -14.68
N ALA A 227 -13.92 -4.90 -15.87
CA ALA A 227 -14.27 -4.22 -17.12
C ALA A 227 -15.57 -3.42 -16.99
N ALA A 228 -16.60 -3.99 -16.35
CA ALA A 228 -17.87 -3.29 -16.13
C ALA A 228 -17.73 -1.98 -15.32
N VAL A 229 -16.79 -1.91 -14.39
CA VAL A 229 -16.50 -0.71 -13.59
C VAL A 229 -15.68 0.29 -14.40
N MET A 230 -14.63 -0.21 -15.10
CA MET A 230 -13.72 0.63 -15.89
C MET A 230 -14.40 1.26 -17.11
N ASP A 231 -15.31 0.54 -17.76
CA ASP A 231 -16.04 0.98 -18.97
C ASP A 231 -17.22 1.93 -18.66
N ALA A 232 -17.54 2.14 -17.38
CA ALA A 232 -18.62 3.05 -17.03
C ALA A 232 -18.30 4.50 -17.37
N VAL A 233 -17.03 4.89 -17.40
CA VAL A 233 -16.61 6.26 -17.67
C VAL A 233 -16.62 6.52 -19.18
N GLU A 234 -17.34 7.56 -19.59
CA GLU A 234 -17.42 7.98 -20.98
C GLU A 234 -16.07 8.47 -21.52
N ASN A 235 -15.95 8.49 -22.85
CA ASN A 235 -14.74 8.94 -23.55
C ASN A 235 -14.27 10.31 -23.04
N ALA A 236 -12.95 10.44 -22.84
CA ALA A 236 -12.27 11.62 -22.31
C ALA A 236 -12.54 11.93 -20.82
N GLY A 237 -13.32 11.12 -20.09
CA GLY A 237 -13.56 11.33 -18.66
C GLY A 237 -12.33 11.03 -17.77
N ILE A 238 -11.43 10.15 -18.22
CA ILE A 238 -10.19 9.77 -17.57
C ILE A 238 -9.06 9.73 -18.59
N GLY A 239 -7.79 9.85 -18.13
CA GLY A 239 -6.62 9.78 -18.99
C GLY A 239 -5.51 10.74 -18.55
N GLY A 240 -4.52 10.92 -19.42
CA GLY A 240 -3.39 11.83 -19.21
C GLY A 240 -2.40 11.73 -20.38
N THR A 241 -1.85 12.86 -20.79
CA THR A 241 -0.98 12.96 -21.99
C THR A 241 0.20 11.99 -21.95
N PHE A 242 0.83 11.81 -20.80
CA PHE A 242 2.02 10.97 -20.63
C PHE A 242 1.75 9.66 -19.89
N GLY A 243 0.52 9.39 -19.50
CA GLY A 243 0.15 8.14 -18.84
C GLY A 243 0.46 6.93 -19.72
N GLY A 244 1.19 5.96 -19.17
CA GLY A 244 1.62 4.79 -19.91
C GLY A 244 2.70 5.08 -20.96
N ASN A 245 3.61 6.01 -20.69
CA ASN A 245 4.76 6.29 -21.56
C ASN A 245 5.43 5.00 -22.03
N PRO A 246 5.79 4.86 -23.33
CA PRO A 246 6.35 3.60 -23.87
C PRO A 246 7.61 3.11 -23.15
N VAL A 247 8.49 4.02 -22.75
CA VAL A 247 9.73 3.67 -22.02
C VAL A 247 9.39 3.13 -20.63
N CYS A 248 8.42 3.76 -19.96
CA CYS A 248 7.96 3.30 -18.64
C CYS A 248 7.22 1.94 -18.74
N CYS A 249 6.40 1.74 -19.76
CA CYS A 249 5.72 0.46 -20.00
C CYS A 249 6.73 -0.68 -20.29
N ARG A 250 7.77 -0.40 -21.08
CA ARG A 250 8.85 -1.39 -21.31
C ARG A 250 9.64 -1.69 -20.04
N ALA A 251 9.86 -0.69 -19.19
CA ALA A 251 10.45 -0.93 -17.86
C ALA A 251 9.54 -1.83 -17.02
N GLY A 252 8.22 -1.58 -16.99
CA GLY A 252 7.24 -2.41 -16.31
C GLY A 252 7.26 -3.87 -16.78
N LEU A 253 7.21 -4.09 -18.09
CA LEU A 253 7.32 -5.44 -18.69
C LEU A 253 8.61 -6.15 -18.26
N ALA A 254 9.75 -5.43 -18.24
CA ALA A 254 11.02 -5.99 -17.78
C ALA A 254 10.98 -6.34 -16.28
N VAL A 255 10.33 -5.54 -15.45
CA VAL A 255 10.13 -5.83 -14.02
C VAL A 255 9.30 -7.10 -13.84
N LEU A 256 8.17 -7.24 -14.53
CA LEU A 256 7.31 -8.42 -14.44
C LEU A 256 8.07 -9.70 -14.85
N LYS A 257 8.88 -9.60 -15.91
CA LYS A 257 9.76 -10.70 -16.35
C LYS A 257 10.77 -11.07 -15.25
N ILE A 258 11.47 -10.10 -14.65
CA ILE A 258 12.46 -10.34 -13.59
C ILE A 258 11.80 -10.95 -12.35
N LEU A 259 10.62 -10.46 -11.94
CA LEU A 259 9.86 -11.00 -10.81
C LEU A 259 9.62 -12.51 -10.97
N LYS A 260 9.22 -12.93 -12.18
CA LYS A 260 8.94 -14.32 -12.51
C LYS A 260 10.22 -15.15 -12.62
N GLU A 261 11.21 -14.71 -13.43
CA GLU A 261 12.44 -15.46 -13.70
C GLU A 261 13.31 -15.63 -12.44
N LYS A 262 13.38 -14.61 -11.59
CA LYS A 262 14.16 -14.67 -10.35
C LYS A 262 13.36 -15.15 -9.14
N LYS A 263 12.11 -15.59 -9.32
CA LYS A 263 11.24 -16.10 -8.25
C LYS A 263 11.18 -15.14 -7.05
N LEU A 264 10.93 -13.85 -7.33
CA LEU A 264 11.05 -12.82 -6.29
C LEU A 264 9.93 -12.88 -5.24
N VAL A 265 8.83 -13.59 -5.47
CA VAL A 265 7.83 -13.93 -4.44
C VAL A 265 8.45 -14.82 -3.37
N GLU A 266 9.12 -15.88 -3.77
CA GLU A 266 9.82 -16.81 -2.87
C GLU A 266 10.99 -16.11 -2.17
N ARG A 267 11.71 -15.26 -2.90
CA ARG A 267 12.81 -14.46 -2.31
C ARG A 267 12.29 -13.50 -1.23
N SER A 268 11.17 -12.84 -1.47
CA SER A 268 10.50 -11.97 -0.49
C SER A 268 10.17 -12.73 0.80
N ASN A 269 9.62 -13.94 0.68
CA ASN A 269 9.33 -14.79 1.84
C ASN A 269 10.59 -15.20 2.60
N ALA A 270 11.68 -15.55 1.88
CA ALA A 270 12.95 -15.91 2.50
C ALA A 270 13.56 -14.72 3.27
N ILE A 271 13.54 -13.50 2.68
CA ILE A 271 13.97 -12.27 3.34
C ILE A 271 13.12 -12.03 4.60
N GLY A 272 11.80 -12.09 4.45
CA GLY A 272 10.86 -11.85 5.55
C GLY A 272 11.08 -12.79 6.72
N LYS A 273 11.31 -14.07 6.45
CA LYS A 273 11.61 -15.06 7.50
C LYS A 273 12.85 -14.66 8.31
N LYS A 274 13.98 -14.38 7.65
CA LYS A 274 15.24 -13.95 8.31
C LYS A 274 15.04 -12.67 9.13
N VAL A 275 14.40 -11.67 8.55
CA VAL A 275 14.14 -10.38 9.22
C VAL A 275 13.24 -10.55 10.44
N MET A 276 12.14 -11.29 10.32
CA MET A 276 11.22 -11.50 11.43
C MET A 276 11.83 -12.34 12.56
N GLU A 277 12.68 -13.30 12.25
CA GLU A 277 13.45 -14.04 13.26
C GLU A 277 14.37 -13.08 14.06
N LYS A 278 15.08 -12.20 13.37
CA LYS A 278 15.94 -11.18 14.01
C LYS A 278 15.10 -10.18 14.82
N PHE A 279 13.99 -9.68 14.29
CA PHE A 279 13.11 -8.73 14.99
C PHE A 279 12.46 -9.33 16.23
N ARG A 280 12.08 -10.62 16.20
CA ARG A 280 11.62 -11.34 17.40
C ARG A 280 12.73 -11.47 18.45
N SER A 281 14.00 -11.61 18.05
CA SER A 281 15.11 -11.58 19.00
C SER A 281 15.30 -10.19 19.61
N PHE A 282 15.09 -9.11 18.84
CA PHE A 282 15.11 -7.74 19.34
C PHE A 282 13.98 -7.47 20.33
N TYR A 283 12.77 -7.96 20.05
CA TYR A 283 11.64 -7.87 20.97
C TYR A 283 11.96 -8.48 22.35
N LYS A 284 12.69 -9.58 22.37
CA LYS A 284 13.11 -10.23 23.61
C LYS A 284 14.29 -9.51 24.30
N LYS A 285 15.21 -8.93 23.50
CA LYS A 285 16.44 -8.31 23.99
C LYS A 285 16.26 -6.87 24.46
N TYR A 286 15.41 -6.11 23.73
CA TYR A 286 15.26 -4.67 23.95
C TYR A 286 13.86 -4.33 24.48
N PRO A 287 13.75 -3.84 25.74
CA PRO A 287 12.44 -3.57 26.36
C PRO A 287 11.65 -2.45 25.67
N TYR A 288 12.31 -1.61 24.88
CA TYR A 288 11.69 -0.55 24.09
C TYR A 288 11.14 -1.01 22.71
N VAL A 289 11.28 -2.28 22.36
CA VAL A 289 10.59 -2.85 21.18
C VAL A 289 9.22 -3.37 21.62
N GLY A 290 8.16 -2.65 21.25
CA GLY A 290 6.79 -2.95 21.71
C GLY A 290 6.05 -3.94 20.84
N ASP A 291 6.33 -3.95 19.52
CA ASP A 291 5.71 -4.85 18.55
C ASP A 291 6.64 -5.12 17.35
N VAL A 292 6.51 -6.29 16.77
CA VAL A 292 7.19 -6.68 15.51
C VAL A 292 6.18 -7.35 14.59
N ARG A 293 6.12 -6.87 13.34
CA ARG A 293 5.12 -7.31 12.37
C ARG A 293 5.62 -7.23 10.92
N GLY A 294 4.96 -7.94 10.02
CA GLY A 294 5.26 -7.86 8.59
C GLY A 294 4.80 -9.08 7.82
N LEU A 295 4.80 -8.94 6.49
CA LEU A 295 4.56 -9.99 5.50
C LEU A 295 5.66 -9.93 4.45
N GLY A 296 6.21 -11.07 4.05
CA GLY A 296 7.31 -11.12 3.09
C GLY A 296 8.44 -10.17 3.48
N ALA A 297 8.97 -9.39 2.54
CA ALA A 297 10.05 -8.42 2.76
C ALA A 297 9.55 -7.03 3.21
N MET A 298 8.35 -6.93 3.77
CA MET A 298 7.77 -5.71 4.33
C MET A 298 7.61 -5.88 5.84
N ASN A 299 8.62 -5.50 6.63
CA ASN A 299 8.71 -5.77 8.06
C ASN A 299 8.95 -4.49 8.87
N ALA A 300 8.44 -4.45 10.08
CA ALA A 300 8.58 -3.31 10.97
C ALA A 300 8.73 -3.69 12.43
N MET A 301 9.40 -2.81 13.18
CA MET A 301 9.43 -2.79 14.64
C MET A 301 8.79 -1.50 15.14
N GLU A 302 7.99 -1.59 16.18
CA GLU A 302 7.41 -0.44 16.84
C GLU A 302 8.15 -0.10 18.12
N ILE A 303 8.69 1.11 18.21
CA ILE A 303 9.48 1.59 19.33
C ILE A 303 8.59 2.31 20.33
N VAL A 304 8.70 1.91 21.59
CA VAL A 304 7.90 2.39 22.72
C VAL A 304 8.80 2.83 23.87
N VAL A 305 8.25 3.42 24.91
CA VAL A 305 9.03 3.74 26.12
C VAL A 305 9.56 2.44 26.75
N ASP A 306 8.67 1.49 26.98
CA ASP A 306 8.97 0.09 27.30
C ASP A 306 7.73 -0.78 27.08
N GLN A 307 7.89 -2.11 27.14
CA GLN A 307 6.78 -3.05 26.89
C GLN A 307 5.66 -2.99 27.93
N LYS A 308 5.95 -2.52 29.17
CA LYS A 308 4.94 -2.33 30.23
C LYS A 308 4.22 -0.99 30.06
N ASN A 309 4.92 0.00 29.49
CA ASN A 309 4.37 1.30 29.11
C ASN A 309 4.49 1.50 27.59
N PRO A 310 3.59 0.94 26.77
CA PRO A 310 3.70 0.92 25.31
C PRO A 310 3.43 2.28 24.66
N LYS A 311 3.70 3.40 25.37
CA LYS A 311 3.63 4.74 24.80
C LYS A 311 4.63 4.88 23.66
N PRO A 312 4.24 5.42 22.49
CA PRO A 312 5.13 5.60 21.35
C PRO A 312 6.38 6.43 21.69
N ASN A 313 7.57 5.98 21.25
CA ASN A 313 8.80 6.70 21.41
C ASN A 313 9.44 7.01 20.05
N GLY A 314 8.94 8.08 19.41
CA GLY A 314 9.41 8.50 18.08
C GLY A 314 10.84 9.07 18.10
N ASP A 315 11.28 9.66 19.23
CA ASP A 315 12.60 10.25 19.31
C ASP A 315 13.66 9.15 19.41
N LEU A 316 13.43 8.08 20.18
CA LEU A 316 14.29 6.91 20.19
C LEU A 316 14.35 6.23 18.81
N ALA A 317 13.20 6.09 18.13
CA ALA A 317 13.18 5.51 16.77
C ALA A 317 14.04 6.34 15.80
N LYS A 318 13.99 7.67 15.87
CA LYS A 318 14.82 8.56 15.05
C LYS A 318 16.32 8.44 15.42
N ALA A 319 16.64 8.34 16.71
CA ALA A 319 18.03 8.16 17.18
C ALA A 319 18.63 6.85 16.63
N ILE A 320 17.89 5.74 16.71
CA ILE A 320 18.30 4.45 16.14
C ILE A 320 18.54 4.58 14.63
N VAL A 321 17.60 5.15 13.89
CA VAL A 321 17.70 5.31 12.43
C VAL A 321 18.87 6.23 12.05
N LYS A 322 19.09 7.32 12.78
CA LYS A 322 20.27 8.18 12.59
C LYS A 322 21.57 7.40 12.81
N ARG A 323 21.63 6.59 13.86
CA ARG A 323 22.83 5.78 14.13
C ARG A 323 23.06 4.71 13.05
N CYS A 324 22.00 4.09 12.53
CA CYS A 324 22.10 3.21 11.36
C CYS A 324 22.71 3.93 10.16
N TYR A 325 22.26 5.15 9.87
CA TYR A 325 22.76 5.97 8.76
C TYR A 325 24.27 6.28 8.93
N GLU A 326 24.71 6.66 10.11
CA GLU A 326 26.12 6.91 10.44
C GLU A 326 27.00 5.67 10.24
N LYS A 327 26.42 4.46 10.39
CA LYS A 327 27.08 3.17 10.14
C LYS A 327 26.90 2.66 8.71
N GLY A 328 26.29 3.45 7.79
CA GLY A 328 26.13 3.12 6.38
C GLY A 328 24.84 2.32 6.04
N LEU A 329 23.86 2.26 6.94
CA LEU A 329 22.55 1.64 6.68
C LEU A 329 21.46 2.69 6.62
N ILE A 330 20.83 2.85 5.46
CA ILE A 330 19.71 3.75 5.28
C ILE A 330 18.42 3.07 5.71
N MET A 331 17.77 3.60 6.74
CA MET A 331 16.45 3.19 7.22
C MET A 331 15.53 4.40 7.38
N LEU A 332 14.25 4.16 7.52
CA LEU A 332 13.25 5.22 7.69
C LEU A 332 12.29 4.88 8.83
N THR A 333 11.81 5.93 9.50
CA THR A 333 10.70 5.82 10.43
C THR A 333 9.36 5.97 9.69
N ALA A 334 8.31 5.36 10.24
CA ALA A 334 6.92 5.45 9.78
C ALA A 334 5.98 5.52 10.99
N GLY A 335 4.67 5.38 10.73
CA GLY A 335 3.64 5.41 11.76
C GLY A 335 3.20 6.82 12.12
N SER A 336 1.97 6.96 12.63
CA SER A 336 1.37 8.23 13.01
C SER A 336 2.17 8.98 14.08
N PHE A 337 2.93 8.26 14.90
CA PHE A 337 3.79 8.82 15.96
C PHE A 337 5.27 8.84 15.57
N GLY A 338 5.65 8.42 14.34
CA GLY A 338 7.03 8.37 13.90
C GLY A 338 7.91 7.35 14.64
N ASN A 339 7.32 6.41 15.33
CA ASN A 339 7.96 5.45 16.23
C ASN A 339 8.11 4.04 15.63
N VAL A 340 7.81 3.86 14.35
CA VAL A 340 7.95 2.58 13.67
C VAL A 340 9.20 2.60 12.79
N ILE A 341 10.16 1.74 13.04
CA ILE A 341 11.33 1.51 12.18
C ILE A 341 10.92 0.46 11.14
N ARG A 342 10.96 0.84 9.85
CA ARG A 342 10.57 -0.03 8.75
C ARG A 342 11.76 -0.61 8.00
N HIS A 343 11.68 -1.88 7.71
CA HIS A 343 12.65 -2.61 6.92
C HIS A 343 12.03 -2.93 5.54
N LEU A 344 12.57 -2.29 4.51
CA LEU A 344 12.03 -2.35 3.14
C LEU A 344 13.19 -2.45 2.13
N VAL A 345 13.89 -3.57 2.16
CA VAL A 345 15.04 -3.81 1.29
C VAL A 345 14.63 -4.11 -0.15
N PRO A 346 15.50 -3.88 -1.15
CA PRO A 346 15.31 -4.40 -2.50
C PRO A 346 15.17 -5.94 -2.46
N LEU A 347 14.24 -6.50 -3.23
CA LEU A 347 14.06 -7.97 -3.28
C LEU A 347 15.27 -8.71 -3.86
N VAL A 348 16.15 -8.00 -4.54
CA VAL A 348 17.41 -8.52 -5.11
C VAL A 348 18.61 -8.40 -4.18
N VAL A 349 18.41 -7.97 -2.93
CA VAL A 349 19.47 -7.89 -1.90
C VAL A 349 20.13 -9.26 -1.72
N THR A 350 21.46 -9.32 -1.60
CA THR A 350 22.16 -10.58 -1.28
C THR A 350 21.98 -10.94 0.21
N ASP A 351 22.23 -12.21 0.54
CA ASP A 351 22.14 -12.63 1.93
C ASP A 351 23.20 -11.94 2.81
N GLU A 352 24.42 -11.75 2.30
CA GLU A 352 25.50 -11.04 3.01
C GLU A 352 25.14 -9.58 3.26
N GLN A 353 24.53 -8.89 2.27
CA GLN A 353 24.07 -7.52 2.44
C GLN A 353 22.94 -7.42 3.47
N LEU A 354 22.01 -8.38 3.44
CA LEU A 354 20.89 -8.45 4.40
C LEU A 354 21.42 -8.67 5.83
N GLU A 355 22.31 -9.62 6.02
CA GLU A 355 22.91 -9.95 7.30
C GLU A 355 23.72 -8.77 7.86
N LYS A 356 24.56 -8.13 7.02
CA LYS A 356 25.30 -6.92 7.40
C LYS A 356 24.35 -5.79 7.82
N GLY A 357 23.27 -5.57 7.10
CA GLY A 357 22.26 -4.57 7.48
C GLY A 357 21.60 -4.86 8.82
N LEU A 358 21.22 -6.13 9.07
CA LEU A 358 20.64 -6.55 10.34
C LEU A 358 21.65 -6.46 11.52
N GLN A 359 22.93 -6.68 11.26
CA GLN A 359 24.00 -6.48 12.26
C GLN A 359 24.15 -5.01 12.61
N ILE A 360 24.22 -4.11 11.63
CA ILE A 360 24.30 -2.65 11.85
C ILE A 360 23.11 -2.17 12.67
N LEU A 361 21.91 -2.68 12.39
CA LEU A 361 20.73 -2.34 13.16
C LEU A 361 20.82 -2.82 14.61
N ASP A 362 21.31 -4.04 14.87
CA ASP A 362 21.51 -4.57 16.24
C ASP A 362 22.51 -3.70 17.02
N GLU A 363 23.64 -3.35 16.41
CA GLU A 363 24.63 -2.45 16.99
C GLU A 363 24.06 -1.07 17.35
N ALA A 364 23.32 -0.46 16.38
CA ALA A 364 22.70 0.83 16.58
C ALA A 364 21.65 0.81 17.70
N MET A 365 20.92 -0.31 17.85
CA MET A 365 19.96 -0.51 18.94
C MET A 365 20.65 -0.73 20.28
N ALA A 366 21.76 -1.50 20.34
CA ALA A 366 22.49 -1.75 21.56
C ALA A 366 23.04 -0.46 22.18
N GLU A 367 23.53 0.46 21.37
CA GLU A 367 24.06 1.76 21.79
C GLU A 367 23.00 2.71 22.39
N GLN A 368 21.70 2.38 22.32
CA GLN A 368 20.61 3.16 22.94
C GLN A 368 20.21 2.63 24.32
N VAL A 369 20.86 1.59 24.82
CA VAL A 369 20.61 1.00 26.15
C VAL A 369 21.54 1.57 27.20
N GLU A 370 22.64 2.19 26.74
CA GLU A 370 23.61 2.91 27.61
C GLU A 370 23.10 4.35 27.88
#